data_5c2d021236020e8b610b20cad2c8ae88
#
_entry.id   5c2d021236020e8b610b20cad2c8ae88
#
_cell.length_a   1.000
_cell.length_b   1.000
_cell.length_c   1.000
_cell.angle_alpha   90.00
_cell.angle_beta   90.00
_cell.angle_gamma   90.00
#
_symmetry.space_group_name_H-M   'P 1'
#
loop_
_entity.id
_entity.type
_entity.pdbx_description
1 polymer ?
#
loop_
_entity_poly.entity_id
_entity_poly.type
_entity_poly.pdbx_seq_one_letter_code
_entity_poly.pdbx_strand_id
1 'polypeptide(L)'
;MLEARVGCWDKFHCLAAVAIVGLSAALIACNDAPSQVTAGGASASKPAVSGKTVPAELTGYNHTDKTIGAFYVDGQWGGNITPGSGGGSFVCCVELPVPWRQGLTAKITWEDHEGKTQMREVVVPEYDPKTLSGFNVHFLRSGEIKVFVNRLSLWHPDYPLKGNEAELKPGHPIVPLPRQ
;
A
#
# COMPACT_ATOMS: atom_id res chain seq x y z
N MET A 1 -19.24 -49.15 21.17
CA MET A 1 -19.55 -48.45 22.44
C MET A 1 -19.13 -47.00 22.20
N LEU A 2 -20.09 -46.21 21.80
CA LEU A 2 -20.86 -45.24 22.55
C LEU A 2 -19.97 -44.10 23.07
N GLU A 3 -20.22 -42.80 22.92
CA GLU A 3 -21.49 -42.05 22.73
C GLU A 3 -21.21 -40.67 22.14
N ALA A 4 -22.16 -40.20 21.42
CA ALA A 4 -22.35 -38.84 21.00
C ALA A 4 -22.77 -37.93 22.18
N ARG A 5 -22.35 -36.67 22.19
CA ARG A 5 -23.07 -35.59 22.90
C ARG A 5 -23.31 -34.42 21.96
N VAL A 6 -24.54 -34.39 21.57
CA VAL A 6 -25.24 -33.23 21.00
C VAL A 6 -25.64 -32.33 22.18
N GLY A 7 -25.27 -31.08 22.11
CA GLY A 7 -25.71 -30.02 23.01
C GLY A 7 -26.55 -29.01 22.26
N CYS A 8 -27.86 -29.19 22.36
CA CYS A 8 -28.88 -28.26 21.89
C CYS A 8 -29.21 -27.32 23.06
N TRP A 9 -29.20 -26.03 22.88
CA TRP A 9 -29.83 -25.02 23.77
C TRP A 9 -30.54 -24.00 22.91
N ASP A 10 -31.75 -24.17 22.80
CA ASP A 10 -33.02 -23.61 23.24
C ASP A 10 -33.14 -22.09 23.20
N LYS A 11 -34.00 -21.74 22.34
CA LYS A 11 -35.04 -20.72 22.23
C LYS A 11 -35.31 -19.92 23.50
N PHE A 12 -35.28 -18.60 23.38
CA PHE A 12 -36.19 -17.72 24.15
C PHE A 12 -36.94 -16.81 23.20
N HIS A 13 -38.22 -17.14 23.07
CA HIS A 13 -39.29 -16.26 22.61
C HIS A 13 -39.62 -15.29 23.74
N CYS A 14 -39.75 -14.03 23.44
CA CYS A 14 -40.56 -13.12 24.23
C CYS A 14 -41.37 -12.22 23.31
N LEU A 15 -42.65 -12.56 23.23
CA LEU A 15 -43.73 -11.74 22.71
C LEU A 15 -44.25 -10.81 23.81
N ALA A 16 -44.45 -9.55 23.48
CA ALA A 16 -45.47 -8.65 24.04
C ALA A 16 -45.50 -7.41 23.15
N ALA A 17 -46.39 -7.10 22.35
CA ALA A 17 -47.81 -6.83 22.34
C ALA A 17 -48.19 -5.45 22.94
N VAL A 18 -48.94 -4.69 22.06
CA VAL A 18 -50.02 -3.74 22.38
C VAL A 18 -49.62 -2.27 22.56
N ALA A 19 -49.83 -1.45 21.55
CA ALA A 19 -50.94 -0.54 21.18
C ALA A 19 -51.10 0.70 22.09
N ILE A 20 -51.27 1.86 21.52
CA ILE A 20 -52.44 2.75 21.58
C ILE A 20 -52.04 4.15 21.07
N VAL A 21 -52.59 4.53 19.95
CA VAL A 21 -53.30 5.74 19.57
C VAL A 21 -53.02 7.04 20.36
N GLY A 22 -52.56 8.05 19.62
CA GLY A 22 -52.51 9.42 20.08
C GLY A 22 -52.38 10.37 18.88
N LEU A 23 -53.50 10.75 18.29
CA LEU A 23 -53.64 11.74 17.24
C LEU A 23 -53.45 13.13 17.87
N SER A 24 -52.41 13.87 17.48
CA SER A 24 -52.33 15.31 17.73
C SER A 24 -51.60 15.97 16.58
N ALA A 25 -52.37 16.63 15.74
CA ALA A 25 -51.89 17.54 14.74
C ALA A 25 -51.40 18.85 15.40
N ALA A 26 -50.15 19.17 15.25
CA ALA A 26 -49.63 20.51 15.47
C ALA A 26 -48.79 20.91 14.24
N LEU A 27 -49.35 21.77 13.44
CA LEU A 27 -48.70 22.53 12.40
C LEU A 27 -47.71 23.49 13.07
N ILE A 28 -46.41 23.26 12.89
CA ILE A 28 -45.40 24.26 13.20
C ILE A 28 -44.52 24.44 11.95
N ALA A 29 -44.44 25.70 11.57
CA ALA A 29 -43.83 26.24 10.37
C ALA A 29 -42.40 25.74 10.13
N CYS A 30 -42.13 25.50 8.85
CA CYS A 30 -40.82 25.37 8.28
C CYS A 30 -39.99 26.63 8.56
N ASN A 31 -38.84 26.43 9.20
CA ASN A 31 -37.75 27.36 9.13
C ASN A 31 -36.56 26.57 8.59
N ASP A 32 -36.41 26.61 7.28
CA ASP A 32 -35.24 26.10 6.57
C ASP A 32 -34.02 26.94 6.91
N ALA A 33 -33.22 26.45 7.84
CA ALA A 33 -31.83 26.87 7.97
C ALA A 33 -30.95 25.72 7.43
N PRO A 34 -30.16 25.97 6.38
CA PRO A 34 -29.21 24.94 5.94
C PRO A 34 -28.13 24.78 6.99
N SER A 35 -28.17 23.68 7.73
CA SER A 35 -27.06 23.24 8.56
C SER A 35 -25.88 22.91 7.65
N GLN A 36 -24.93 23.82 7.57
CA GLN A 36 -23.63 23.54 7.00
C GLN A 36 -22.92 22.51 7.89
N VAL A 37 -22.93 21.27 7.47
CA VAL A 37 -22.05 20.23 8.00
C VAL A 37 -20.66 20.56 7.48
N THR A 38 -19.87 21.26 8.26
CA THR A 38 -18.44 21.42 8.06
C THR A 38 -17.79 20.07 8.35
N ALA A 39 -17.77 19.20 7.37
CA ALA A 39 -16.90 18.04 7.36
C ALA A 39 -15.47 18.54 7.09
N GLY A 40 -14.80 18.98 8.14
CA GLY A 40 -13.38 19.32 8.13
C GLY A 40 -12.53 18.05 8.13
N GLY A 41 -12.58 17.28 7.06
CA GLY A 41 -11.58 16.29 6.72
C GLY A 41 -10.52 16.96 5.88
N ALA A 42 -9.51 17.57 6.51
CA ALA A 42 -8.31 18.00 5.81
C ALA A 42 -7.54 16.74 5.37
N SER A 43 -7.95 16.17 4.25
CA SER A 43 -7.09 15.30 3.47
C SER A 43 -5.96 16.19 2.97
N ALA A 44 -4.77 16.06 3.58
CA ALA A 44 -3.57 16.71 3.11
C ALA A 44 -3.26 16.16 1.72
N SER A 45 -3.83 16.78 0.70
CA SER A 45 -3.49 16.49 -0.67
C SER A 45 -2.03 16.88 -0.86
N LYS A 46 -1.18 15.89 -1.20
CA LYS A 46 0.16 16.11 -1.71
C LYS A 46 0.06 17.22 -2.77
N PRO A 47 0.91 18.27 -2.70
CA PRO A 47 0.83 19.35 -3.67
C PRO A 47 0.92 18.77 -5.08
N ALA A 48 -0.03 19.11 -5.92
CA ALA A 48 -0.07 18.69 -7.31
C ALA A 48 1.26 19.05 -7.98
N VAL A 49 1.93 18.04 -8.53
CA VAL A 49 3.19 18.22 -9.25
C VAL A 49 2.89 19.03 -10.50
N SER A 50 3.01 20.37 -10.41
CA SER A 50 2.96 21.24 -11.59
C SER A 50 4.27 21.04 -12.35
N GLY A 51 4.23 20.23 -13.41
CA GLY A 51 5.40 19.92 -14.22
C GLY A 51 5.17 18.69 -15.10
N LYS A 52 6.09 18.44 -16.00
CA LYS A 52 6.09 17.24 -16.83
C LYS A 52 6.37 16.01 -15.93
N THR A 53 5.58 14.95 -16.07
CA THR A 53 5.82 13.65 -15.46
C THR A 53 6.12 12.61 -16.52
N VAL A 54 6.73 11.50 -16.11
CA VAL A 54 6.99 10.32 -16.93
C VAL A 54 6.57 9.10 -16.14
N PRO A 55 5.81 8.17 -16.75
CA PRO A 55 5.42 6.93 -16.10
C PRO A 55 6.62 6.00 -15.90
N ALA A 56 6.71 5.40 -14.72
CA ALA A 56 7.68 4.39 -14.36
C ALA A 56 6.97 3.10 -13.93
N GLU A 57 7.40 1.95 -14.45
CA GLU A 57 6.88 0.65 -14.07
C GLU A 57 7.21 0.35 -12.60
N LEU A 58 6.20 -0.06 -11.83
CA LEU A 58 6.35 -0.36 -10.42
C LEU A 58 6.71 -1.82 -10.19
N THR A 59 7.79 -2.05 -9.45
CA THR A 59 8.26 -3.38 -9.07
C THR A 59 8.54 -3.43 -7.57
N GLY A 60 8.12 -4.51 -6.90
CA GLY A 60 8.39 -4.74 -5.49
C GLY A 60 9.34 -5.91 -5.25
N TYR A 61 10.18 -5.78 -4.21
CA TYR A 61 11.09 -6.81 -3.70
C TYR A 61 10.90 -6.96 -2.20
N ASN A 62 10.67 -8.18 -1.75
CA ASN A 62 10.51 -8.50 -0.34
C ASN A 62 11.72 -9.33 0.15
N HIS A 63 12.63 -8.70 0.88
CA HIS A 63 13.80 -9.34 1.48
C HIS A 63 13.50 -9.90 2.86
N THR A 64 12.27 -9.74 3.37
CA THR A 64 11.87 -10.21 4.70
C THR A 64 11.41 -11.67 4.67
N ASP A 65 11.20 -12.24 5.84
CA ASP A 65 10.61 -13.57 6.04
C ASP A 65 9.08 -13.54 6.18
N LYS A 66 8.46 -12.35 6.03
CA LYS A 66 7.03 -12.13 6.18
C LYS A 66 6.41 -11.66 4.88
N THR A 67 5.16 -12.03 4.63
CA THR A 67 4.43 -11.57 3.46
C THR A 67 4.20 -10.06 3.54
N ILE A 68 4.46 -9.36 2.45
CA ILE A 68 3.94 -8.02 2.19
C ILE A 68 2.65 -8.20 1.42
N GLY A 69 1.54 -7.81 2.01
CA GLY A 69 0.24 -7.77 1.37
C GLY A 69 0.19 -6.71 0.27
N ALA A 70 -1.00 -6.25 -0.07
CA ALA A 70 -1.12 -5.23 -1.10
C ALA A 70 -0.27 -4.00 -0.74
N PHE A 71 0.71 -3.64 -1.59
CA PHE A 71 1.45 -2.40 -1.41
C PHE A 71 1.11 -1.38 -2.51
N TYR A 72 1.30 -0.11 -2.16
CA TYR A 72 0.97 1.03 -3.01
C TYR A 72 2.08 2.07 -2.93
N VAL A 73 2.33 2.76 -4.03
CA VAL A 73 3.21 3.93 -4.13
C VAL A 73 2.38 5.12 -4.57
N ASP A 74 2.25 6.14 -3.72
CA ASP A 74 1.40 7.32 -3.95
C ASP A 74 -0.05 6.97 -4.36
N GLY A 75 -0.54 5.82 -3.92
CA GLY A 75 -1.87 5.29 -4.25
C GLY A 75 -1.91 4.34 -5.46
N GLN A 76 -0.83 4.23 -6.22
CA GLN A 76 -0.71 3.25 -7.30
C GLN A 76 -0.42 1.87 -6.73
N TRP A 77 -1.27 0.89 -7.02
CA TRP A 77 -1.11 -0.49 -6.58
C TRP A 77 0.14 -1.15 -7.18
N GLY A 78 0.94 -1.83 -6.35
CA GLY A 78 2.18 -2.49 -6.74
C GLY A 78 2.16 -4.01 -6.63
N GLY A 79 1.07 -4.58 -6.09
CA GLY A 79 0.93 -6.03 -5.92
C GLY A 79 1.13 -6.54 -4.51
N ASN A 80 1.21 -7.85 -4.39
CA ASN A 80 1.55 -8.59 -3.16
C ASN A 80 2.89 -9.27 -3.37
N ILE A 81 3.70 -9.37 -2.31
CA ILE A 81 5.04 -9.93 -2.44
C ILE A 81 5.26 -10.99 -1.36
N THR A 82 5.45 -12.23 -1.77
CA THR A 82 5.77 -13.32 -0.85
C THR A 82 7.19 -13.16 -0.26
N PRO A 83 7.48 -13.79 0.89
CA PRO A 83 8.81 -13.73 1.51
C PRO A 83 9.94 -14.13 0.55
N GLY A 84 11.00 -13.35 0.55
CA GLY A 84 12.20 -13.63 -0.24
C GLY A 84 11.96 -13.68 -1.74
N SER A 85 11.06 -12.85 -2.26
CA SER A 85 10.73 -12.80 -3.68
C SER A 85 10.56 -11.37 -4.20
N GLY A 86 10.37 -11.22 -5.50
CA GLY A 86 10.13 -9.94 -6.16
C GLY A 86 10.71 -9.89 -7.57
N GLY A 87 10.48 -8.77 -8.26
CA GLY A 87 11.04 -8.51 -9.59
C GLY A 87 10.40 -9.26 -10.75
N GLY A 88 9.37 -10.07 -10.50
CA GLY A 88 8.72 -10.89 -11.52
C GLY A 88 7.46 -10.31 -12.15
N SER A 89 6.97 -9.22 -11.61
CA SER A 89 5.74 -8.57 -12.10
C SER A 89 5.94 -7.07 -12.16
N PHE A 90 5.52 -6.50 -13.27
CA PHE A 90 5.50 -5.05 -13.47
C PHE A 90 4.05 -4.59 -13.43
N VAL A 91 3.80 -3.56 -12.65
CA VAL A 91 2.49 -2.90 -12.62
C VAL A 91 2.65 -1.47 -13.10
N CYS A 92 1.82 -1.03 -13.97
CA CYS A 92 1.84 0.35 -14.45
C CYS A 92 1.04 1.26 -13.50
N CYS A 93 1.40 2.47 -13.27
CA CYS A 93 2.69 3.16 -13.36
C CYS A 93 2.73 4.19 -12.24
N VAL A 94 3.91 4.49 -11.76
CA VAL A 94 4.13 5.64 -10.86
C VAL A 94 4.53 6.83 -11.73
N GLU A 95 3.87 7.97 -11.53
CA GLU A 95 4.19 9.21 -12.24
C GLU A 95 5.33 9.94 -11.53
N LEU A 96 6.47 10.07 -12.20
CA LEU A 96 7.66 10.72 -11.67
C LEU A 96 7.91 12.09 -12.33
N PRO A 97 8.21 13.13 -11.55
CA PRO A 97 8.48 14.46 -12.09
C PRO A 97 9.77 14.50 -12.92
N VAL A 98 9.75 15.26 -13.99
CA VAL A 98 10.91 15.50 -14.84
C VAL A 98 11.10 17.01 -14.99
N PRO A 99 12.27 17.54 -14.58
CA PRO A 99 13.43 16.86 -13.97
C PRO A 99 13.20 16.39 -12.53
N TRP A 100 14.06 15.49 -12.04
CA TRP A 100 14.11 15.15 -10.61
C TRP A 100 14.39 16.42 -9.78
N ARG A 101 13.93 16.43 -8.55
CA ARG A 101 14.14 17.54 -7.61
C ARG A 101 14.53 17.02 -6.23
N GLN A 102 15.43 17.74 -5.59
CA GLN A 102 15.87 17.42 -4.24
C GLN A 102 14.70 17.37 -3.26
N GLY A 103 14.73 16.39 -2.36
CA GLY A 103 13.69 16.18 -1.36
C GLY A 103 12.43 15.49 -1.90
N LEU A 104 12.46 14.94 -3.12
CA LEU A 104 11.36 14.13 -3.63
C LEU A 104 11.16 12.91 -2.73
N THR A 105 9.92 12.71 -2.27
CA THR A 105 9.50 11.54 -1.50
C THR A 105 8.36 10.82 -2.19
N ALA A 106 8.24 9.53 -1.94
CA ALA A 106 7.10 8.71 -2.29
C ALA A 106 6.46 8.14 -1.03
N LYS A 107 5.14 8.14 -0.97
CA LYS A 107 4.38 7.50 0.11
C LYS A 107 4.17 6.03 -0.23
N ILE A 108 4.84 5.16 0.52
CA ILE A 108 4.66 3.71 0.44
C ILE A 108 3.65 3.29 1.49
N THR A 109 2.57 2.64 1.06
CA THR A 109 1.56 2.05 1.94
C THR A 109 1.52 0.56 1.66
N TRP A 110 1.44 -0.27 2.70
CA TRP A 110 1.36 -1.72 2.51
C TRP A 110 0.55 -2.37 3.63
N GLU A 111 0.06 -3.55 3.35
CA GLU A 111 -0.53 -4.44 4.33
C GLU A 111 0.56 -5.38 4.86
N ASP A 112 0.77 -5.42 6.18
CA ASP A 112 1.72 -6.33 6.79
C ASP A 112 1.16 -7.75 6.91
N HIS A 113 1.97 -8.69 7.43
CA HIS A 113 1.59 -10.09 7.58
C HIS A 113 0.45 -10.33 8.59
N GLU A 114 0.08 -9.33 9.39
CA GLU A 114 -1.07 -9.36 10.31
C GLU A 114 -2.33 -8.71 9.71
N GLY A 115 -2.25 -8.27 8.45
CA GLY A 115 -3.34 -7.57 7.77
C GLY A 115 -3.50 -6.11 8.19
N LYS A 116 -2.50 -5.52 8.87
CA LYS A 116 -2.53 -4.13 9.28
C LYS A 116 -1.92 -3.24 8.21
N THR A 117 -2.58 -2.14 7.91
CA THR A 117 -2.05 -1.13 7.00
C THR A 117 -0.91 -0.36 7.66
N GLN A 118 0.23 -0.35 7.01
CA GLN A 118 1.42 0.41 7.34
C GLN A 118 1.63 1.52 6.32
N MET A 119 2.35 2.58 6.70
CA MET A 119 2.69 3.68 5.80
C MET A 119 4.06 4.25 6.13
N ARG A 120 4.81 4.63 5.10
CA ARG A 120 6.08 5.34 5.23
C ARG A 120 6.33 6.27 4.06
N GLU A 121 6.84 7.45 4.33
CA GLU A 121 7.43 8.31 3.31
C GLU A 121 8.90 7.92 3.12
N VAL A 122 9.29 7.71 1.87
CA VAL A 122 10.63 7.28 1.50
C VAL A 122 11.21 8.27 0.50
N VAL A 123 12.46 8.67 0.72
CA VAL A 123 13.18 9.54 -0.21
C VAL A 123 13.40 8.83 -1.53
N VAL A 124 13.02 9.48 -2.62
CA VAL A 124 13.30 9.00 -3.97
C VAL A 124 14.66 9.55 -4.42
N PRO A 125 15.67 8.69 -4.62
CA PRO A 125 17.00 9.13 -5.02
C PRO A 125 16.97 9.79 -6.39
N GLU A 126 18.04 10.54 -6.71
CA GLU A 126 18.20 11.15 -8.01
C GLU A 126 18.16 10.12 -9.14
N TYR A 127 17.50 10.45 -10.21
CA TYR A 127 17.38 9.62 -11.40
C TYR A 127 17.56 10.46 -12.68
N ASP A 128 18.10 9.81 -13.73
CA ASP A 128 18.19 10.39 -15.05
C ASP A 128 16.89 10.12 -15.84
N PRO A 129 16.19 11.16 -16.28
CA PRO A 129 14.98 11.00 -17.10
C PRO A 129 15.17 10.17 -18.37
N LYS A 130 16.39 10.08 -18.90
CA LYS A 130 16.70 9.30 -20.11
C LYS A 130 16.76 7.80 -19.85
N THR A 131 17.07 7.41 -18.61
CA THR A 131 17.19 6.01 -18.18
C THR A 131 16.03 5.56 -17.28
N LEU A 132 15.07 6.45 -17.05
CA LEU A 132 13.91 6.20 -16.23
C LEU A 132 12.99 5.20 -16.91
N SER A 133 12.74 4.06 -16.27
CA SER A 133 11.71 3.12 -16.69
C SER A 133 11.09 2.33 -15.55
N GLY A 134 11.82 2.09 -14.45
CA GLY A 134 11.34 1.31 -13.32
C GLY A 134 11.43 2.06 -12.00
N PHE A 135 10.40 1.91 -11.16
CA PHE A 135 10.34 2.33 -9.78
C PHE A 135 10.38 1.08 -8.90
N ASN A 136 11.54 0.80 -8.30
CA ASN A 136 11.80 -0.43 -7.57
C ASN A 136 11.70 -0.19 -6.07
N VAL A 137 10.79 -0.87 -5.38
CA VAL A 137 10.57 -0.77 -3.93
C VAL A 137 11.14 -2.02 -3.25
N HIS A 138 12.02 -1.84 -2.28
CA HIS A 138 12.64 -2.91 -1.50
C HIS A 138 12.21 -2.84 -0.05
N PHE A 139 11.54 -3.88 0.43
CA PHE A 139 11.23 -4.09 1.85
C PHE A 139 12.35 -4.91 2.46
N LEU A 140 13.27 -4.26 3.21
CA LEU A 140 14.47 -4.88 3.73
C LEU A 140 14.24 -5.59 5.06
N ARG A 141 15.10 -6.57 5.39
CA ARG A 141 15.08 -7.28 6.68
C ARG A 141 15.31 -6.38 7.90
N SER A 142 16.00 -5.26 7.70
CA SER A 142 16.17 -4.22 8.73
C SER A 142 14.87 -3.49 9.09
N GLY A 143 13.80 -3.68 8.31
CA GLY A 143 12.58 -2.89 8.39
C GLY A 143 12.65 -1.57 7.61
N GLU A 144 13.78 -1.26 7.00
CA GLU A 144 13.92 -0.11 6.10
C GLU A 144 13.24 -0.39 4.76
N ILE A 145 12.71 0.66 4.14
CA ILE A 145 12.23 0.60 2.75
C ILE A 145 13.16 1.47 1.92
N LYS A 146 13.75 0.88 0.89
CA LYS A 146 14.57 1.60 -0.10
C LYS A 146 13.85 1.65 -1.44
N VAL A 147 14.07 2.76 -2.15
CA VAL A 147 13.54 2.97 -3.51
C VAL A 147 14.71 3.22 -4.44
N PHE A 148 14.63 2.64 -5.64
CA PHE A 148 15.55 2.94 -6.73
C PHE A 148 14.77 3.18 -8.01
N VAL A 149 15.17 4.20 -8.76
CA VAL A 149 14.55 4.56 -10.04
C VAL A 149 15.55 4.30 -11.14
N ASN A 150 15.44 3.13 -11.78
CA ASN A 150 16.34 2.72 -12.85
C ASN A 150 15.73 1.57 -13.68
N ARG A 151 16.40 1.21 -14.79
CA ARG A 151 16.02 0.09 -15.68
C ARG A 151 16.60 -1.25 -15.28
N LEU A 152 17.45 -1.26 -14.25
CA LEU A 152 18.22 -2.45 -13.91
C LEU A 152 17.37 -3.41 -13.08
N SER A 153 17.50 -4.70 -13.32
CA SER A 153 16.99 -5.72 -12.43
C SER A 153 17.92 -5.89 -11.23
N LEU A 154 17.42 -6.46 -10.14
CA LEU A 154 18.21 -6.75 -8.94
C LEU A 154 19.47 -7.60 -9.23
N TRP A 155 19.42 -8.43 -10.27
CA TRP A 155 20.54 -9.29 -10.70
C TRP A 155 21.56 -8.58 -11.60
N HIS A 156 21.32 -7.32 -11.95
CA HIS A 156 22.28 -6.58 -12.78
C HIS A 156 23.53 -6.21 -11.96
N PRO A 157 24.77 -6.34 -12.51
CA PRO A 157 26.01 -6.04 -11.78
C PRO A 157 26.11 -4.60 -11.29
N ASP A 158 25.44 -3.66 -11.92
CA ASP A 158 25.44 -2.24 -11.52
C ASP A 158 24.17 -1.84 -10.71
N TYR A 159 23.34 -2.79 -10.29
CA TYR A 159 22.19 -2.47 -9.44
C TYR A 159 22.68 -1.84 -8.12
N PRO A 160 22.03 -0.77 -7.60
CA PRO A 160 22.56 -0.03 -6.44
C PRO A 160 22.59 -0.83 -5.13
N LEU A 161 21.62 -1.74 -4.92
CA LEU A 161 21.58 -2.58 -3.71
C LEU A 161 22.58 -3.74 -3.83
N LYS A 162 23.43 -3.93 -2.80
CA LYS A 162 24.52 -4.89 -2.81
C LYS A 162 24.62 -5.71 -1.53
N GLY A 163 25.42 -6.77 -1.61
CA GLY A 163 25.74 -7.61 -0.45
C GLY A 163 24.51 -8.26 0.16
N ASN A 164 24.52 -8.45 1.47
CA ASN A 164 23.46 -9.13 2.20
C ASN A 164 22.10 -8.43 2.12
N GLU A 165 22.06 -7.11 1.86
CA GLU A 165 20.81 -6.40 1.65
C GLU A 165 20.15 -6.76 0.32
N ALA A 166 20.92 -7.09 -0.70
CA ALA A 166 20.41 -7.51 -2.01
C ALA A 166 19.86 -8.94 -2.01
N GLU A 167 20.27 -9.78 -1.06
CA GLU A 167 19.79 -11.15 -0.95
C GLU A 167 18.27 -11.17 -0.71
N LEU A 168 17.52 -11.84 -1.56
CA LEU A 168 16.10 -12.05 -1.34
C LEU A 168 15.86 -13.02 -0.19
N LYS A 169 16.73 -14.05 -0.07
CA LYS A 169 16.73 -15.01 1.05
C LYS A 169 18.09 -14.98 1.73
N PRO A 170 18.15 -14.98 3.08
CA PRO A 170 19.41 -15.00 3.80
C PRO A 170 20.29 -16.20 3.37
N GLY A 171 21.58 -15.93 3.10
CA GLY A 171 22.53 -16.97 2.66
C GLY A 171 22.38 -17.41 1.20
N HIS A 172 21.52 -16.74 0.44
CA HIS A 172 21.37 -16.97 -0.99
C HIS A 172 21.78 -15.71 -1.75
N PRO A 173 23.07 -15.50 -2.02
CA PRO A 173 23.57 -14.29 -2.65
C PRO A 173 22.97 -14.10 -4.05
N ILE A 174 22.71 -12.85 -4.40
CA ILE A 174 22.37 -12.47 -5.77
C ILE A 174 23.65 -12.61 -6.61
N VAL A 175 23.63 -13.57 -7.52
CA VAL A 175 24.71 -13.71 -8.51
C VAL A 175 24.35 -12.85 -9.71
N PRO A 176 25.08 -11.76 -9.98
CA PRO A 176 24.79 -10.91 -11.12
C PRO A 176 24.93 -11.67 -12.45
N LEU A 177 24.01 -11.42 -13.35
CA LEU A 177 24.12 -11.93 -14.72
C LEU A 177 25.34 -11.30 -15.41
N PRO A 178 26.01 -12.05 -16.31
CA PRO A 178 27.09 -11.48 -17.11
C PRO A 178 26.57 -10.29 -17.93
N ARG A 179 27.43 -9.28 -18.10
CA ARG A 179 27.09 -8.14 -18.97
C ARG A 179 27.00 -8.63 -20.41
N GLN A 180 25.93 -8.33 -21.06
CA GLN A 180 25.73 -8.55 -22.51
C GLN A 180 26.27 -7.37 -23.29
#